data_0dd17e3549320f2d87069ea3c89b675e
#
_entry.id   0dd17e3549320f2d87069ea3c89b675e
#
_cell.length_a   1.000
_cell.length_b   1.000
_cell.length_c   1.000
_cell.angle_alpha   90.00
_cell.angle_beta   90.00
_cell.angle_gamma   90.00
#
_symmetry.space_group_name_H-M   'P 1'
#
loop_
_entity.id
_entity.type
_entity.pdbx_description
1 polymer ?
#
loop_
_entity_poly.entity_id
_entity_poly.type
_entity_poly.pdbx_seq_one_letter_code
_entity_poly.pdbx_strand_id
1 'polypeptide(L)'
;MQLLEVMNKMVFVAFMVLASTDAAFAGVDCSSEVLTNPDIISCSNESLVKIDKVLNEQYKFLSSDIENSLKADLLITQKAWIKFKDVYCSEDEATNGKEAPINSIVCMKELTSFRLSELVYLRTGVIGDGFYKAVSIVNSKTASMDYEEAVQYVAGGESFGHEWEVYSNSNCMMTKKMYGEKIDRCMSRMRFQIPIY
;
A
#
# COMPACT_ATOMS: atom_id res chain seq x y z
N MET A 1 -70.16 -39.06 2.96
CA MET A 1 -70.66 -37.70 2.83
C MET A 1 -70.16 -36.88 4.07
N GLN A 2 -68.83 -36.92 4.34
CA GLN A 2 -68.26 -36.29 5.54
C GLN A 2 -66.77 -35.86 5.31
N LEU A 3 -66.34 -35.83 4.07
CA LEU A 3 -64.94 -35.55 3.71
C LEU A 3 -64.73 -34.22 3.00
N LEU A 4 -65.79 -33.42 2.77
CA LEU A 4 -65.70 -32.15 2.07
C LEU A 4 -65.74 -30.90 2.94
N GLU A 5 -65.97 -31.04 4.27
CA GLU A 5 -66.03 -29.87 5.17
C GLU A 5 -64.73 -29.51 5.88
N VAL A 6 -63.72 -30.35 5.78
CA VAL A 6 -62.45 -30.11 6.47
C VAL A 6 -61.46 -29.33 5.61
N MET A 7 -61.70 -29.18 4.34
CA MET A 7 -60.73 -28.50 3.41
C MET A 7 -60.92 -27.00 3.25
N ASN A 8 -61.88 -26.39 3.94
CA ASN A 8 -62.15 -24.95 3.78
C ASN A 8 -61.74 -24.08 4.98
N LYS A 9 -60.93 -24.61 5.88
CA LYS A 9 -60.43 -23.87 7.05
C LYS A 9 -58.93 -23.68 7.08
N MET A 10 -58.24 -23.88 6.01
CA MET A 10 -56.82 -23.62 5.97
C MET A 10 -56.46 -22.63 4.87
N VAL A 11 -55.63 -21.72 5.31
CA VAL A 11 -54.82 -20.87 4.49
C VAL A 11 -55.40 -19.49 4.16
N PHE A 12 -55.66 -18.71 5.21
CA PHE A 12 -55.24 -17.31 5.20
C PHE A 12 -53.85 -17.23 5.86
N VAL A 13 -52.84 -17.71 5.19
CA VAL A 13 -51.49 -17.36 5.52
C VAL A 13 -51.29 -15.91 5.02
N ALA A 14 -51.34 -15.00 5.97
CA ALA A 14 -50.93 -13.64 5.73
C ALA A 14 -49.46 -13.65 5.28
N PHE A 15 -49.23 -13.43 4.02
CA PHE A 15 -47.92 -13.06 3.45
C PHE A 15 -47.60 -11.66 4.01
N MET A 16 -47.05 -11.62 5.25
CA MET A 16 -46.30 -10.45 5.68
C MET A 16 -45.06 -10.37 4.77
N VAL A 17 -45.16 -9.60 3.72
CA VAL A 17 -44.02 -9.09 3.00
C VAL A 17 -43.28 -8.18 3.99
N LEU A 18 -42.28 -8.74 4.65
CA LEU A 18 -41.24 -7.97 5.29
C LEU A 18 -40.54 -7.19 4.17
N ALA A 19 -41.01 -5.99 3.93
CA ALA A 19 -40.23 -4.99 3.20
C ALA A 19 -38.98 -4.75 4.03
N SER A 20 -37.93 -5.52 3.75
CA SER A 20 -36.57 -5.19 4.13
C SER A 20 -36.27 -3.85 3.47
N THR A 21 -36.42 -2.76 4.20
CA THR A 21 -35.82 -1.51 3.81
C THR A 21 -34.32 -1.74 3.92
N ASP A 22 -33.70 -2.18 2.82
CA ASP A 22 -32.27 -1.99 2.60
C ASP A 22 -32.08 -0.47 2.66
N ALA A 23 -31.76 0.04 3.84
CA ALA A 23 -31.19 1.34 3.97
C ALA A 23 -29.87 1.26 3.19
N ALA A 24 -29.91 1.62 1.91
CA ALA A 24 -28.71 1.87 1.14
C ALA A 24 -27.99 2.96 1.93
N PHE A 25 -26.94 2.54 2.66
CA PHE A 25 -25.94 3.49 3.16
C PHE A 25 -25.39 4.17 1.91
N ALA A 26 -25.86 5.39 1.65
CA ALA A 26 -25.25 6.23 0.64
C ALA A 26 -23.79 6.38 1.05
N GLY A 27 -22.88 5.72 0.33
CA GLY A 27 -21.47 5.87 0.55
C GLY A 27 -21.06 7.32 0.39
N VAL A 28 -19.98 7.72 1.05
CA VAL A 28 -19.43 9.07 0.93
C VAL A 28 -19.08 9.32 -0.54
N ASP A 29 -19.52 10.48 -1.09
CA ASP A 29 -19.09 10.90 -2.42
C ASP A 29 -17.68 11.46 -2.36
N CYS A 30 -16.71 10.62 -2.63
CA CYS A 30 -15.28 10.96 -2.60
C CYS A 30 -14.84 11.91 -3.74
N SER A 31 -15.72 12.24 -4.67
CA SER A 31 -15.47 13.23 -5.73
C SER A 31 -15.95 14.66 -5.34
N SER A 32 -16.58 14.82 -4.20
CA SER A 32 -17.06 16.12 -3.70
C SER A 32 -15.89 17.08 -3.48
N GLU A 33 -16.09 18.35 -3.88
CA GLU A 33 -15.11 19.42 -3.63
C GLU A 33 -15.00 19.80 -2.14
N VAL A 34 -16.01 19.44 -1.32
CA VAL A 34 -16.04 19.73 0.11
C VAL A 34 -16.22 18.44 0.89
N LEU A 35 -15.14 17.95 1.47
CA LEU A 35 -15.11 16.75 2.32
C LEU A 35 -14.86 17.16 3.77
N THR A 36 -15.58 16.56 4.70
CA THR A 36 -15.27 16.63 6.13
C THR A 36 -14.14 15.65 6.49
N ASN A 37 -13.52 15.83 7.67
CA ASN A 37 -12.49 14.90 8.14
C ASN A 37 -12.97 13.42 8.14
N PRO A 38 -14.17 13.10 8.64
CA PRO A 38 -14.71 11.72 8.52
C PRO A 38 -14.83 11.24 7.06
N ASP A 39 -15.22 12.12 6.13
CA ASP A 39 -15.31 11.75 4.71
C ASP A 39 -13.93 11.44 4.12
N ILE A 40 -12.93 12.27 4.44
CA ILE A 40 -11.55 12.07 4.01
C ILE A 40 -11.02 10.72 4.52
N ILE A 41 -11.26 10.39 5.80
CA ILE A 41 -10.87 9.11 6.40
C ILE A 41 -11.59 7.96 5.68
N SER A 42 -12.90 8.06 5.44
CA SER A 42 -13.67 7.04 4.75
C SER A 42 -13.16 6.78 3.33
N CYS A 43 -12.96 7.85 2.56
CA CYS A 43 -12.45 7.77 1.18
C CYS A 43 -11.01 7.23 1.10
N SER A 44 -10.17 7.62 2.06
CA SER A 44 -8.80 7.12 2.14
C SER A 44 -8.75 5.64 2.51
N ASN A 45 -9.60 5.20 3.44
CA ASN A 45 -9.75 3.79 3.79
C ASN A 45 -10.22 2.95 2.58
N GLU A 46 -11.21 3.43 1.84
CA GLU A 46 -11.68 2.74 0.63
C GLU A 46 -10.55 2.59 -0.40
N SER A 47 -9.78 3.66 -0.59
CA SER A 47 -8.62 3.65 -1.48
C SER A 47 -7.53 2.69 -0.98
N LEU A 48 -7.23 2.68 0.32
CA LEU A 48 -6.27 1.77 0.94
C LEU A 48 -6.67 0.31 0.72
N VAL A 49 -7.94 -0.04 0.94
CA VAL A 49 -8.45 -1.40 0.71
C VAL A 49 -8.26 -1.83 -0.76
N LYS A 50 -8.53 -0.93 -1.71
CA LYS A 50 -8.32 -1.20 -3.14
C LYS A 50 -6.84 -1.44 -3.47
N ILE A 51 -5.94 -0.61 -2.96
CA ILE A 51 -4.50 -0.73 -3.20
C ILE A 51 -3.95 -1.99 -2.52
N ASP A 52 -4.37 -2.29 -1.28
CA ASP A 52 -3.94 -3.49 -0.56
C ASP A 52 -4.36 -4.77 -1.29
N LYS A 53 -5.56 -4.79 -1.87
CA LYS A 53 -6.00 -5.91 -2.71
C LYS A 53 -5.04 -6.11 -3.89
N VAL A 54 -4.70 -5.05 -4.62
CA VAL A 54 -3.77 -5.13 -5.76
C VAL A 54 -2.37 -5.55 -5.30
N LEU A 55 -1.90 -5.03 -4.17
CA LEU A 55 -0.61 -5.43 -3.56
C LEU A 55 -0.60 -6.93 -3.26
N ASN A 56 -1.65 -7.45 -2.63
CA ASN A 56 -1.75 -8.87 -2.29
C ASN A 56 -1.81 -9.76 -3.55
N GLU A 57 -2.44 -9.30 -4.62
CA GLU A 57 -2.44 -9.99 -5.92
C GLU A 57 -1.02 -10.01 -6.51
N GLN A 58 -0.29 -8.89 -6.53
CA GLN A 58 1.09 -8.83 -7.01
C GLN A 58 2.03 -9.68 -6.18
N TYR A 59 1.86 -9.71 -4.85
CA TYR A 59 2.63 -10.59 -3.97
C TYR A 59 2.41 -12.07 -4.32
N LYS A 60 1.17 -12.48 -4.55
CA LYS A 60 0.84 -13.87 -4.95
C LYS A 60 1.47 -14.23 -6.30
N PHE A 61 1.35 -13.35 -7.30
CA PHE A 61 1.97 -13.56 -8.61
C PHE A 61 3.50 -13.68 -8.48
N LEU A 62 4.14 -12.73 -7.80
CA LEU A 62 5.59 -12.78 -7.58
C LEU A 62 5.98 -14.08 -6.85
N SER A 63 5.25 -14.47 -5.80
CA SER A 63 5.52 -15.69 -5.04
C SER A 63 5.35 -16.97 -5.87
N SER A 64 4.50 -16.97 -6.91
CA SER A 64 4.38 -18.09 -7.83
C SER A 64 5.50 -18.14 -8.87
N ASP A 65 5.96 -16.96 -9.30
CA ASP A 65 6.88 -16.81 -10.44
C ASP A 65 8.37 -16.95 -10.06
N ILE A 66 8.72 -16.58 -8.81
CA ILE A 66 10.11 -16.61 -8.34
C ILE A 66 10.57 -18.04 -7.97
N GLU A 67 11.87 -18.25 -8.04
CA GLU A 67 12.52 -19.49 -7.59
C GLU A 67 12.22 -19.77 -6.11
N ASN A 68 12.14 -21.04 -5.74
CA ASN A 68 11.87 -21.46 -4.36
C ASN A 68 12.91 -20.94 -3.36
N SER A 69 14.15 -20.74 -3.78
CA SER A 69 15.23 -20.15 -2.99
C SER A 69 14.94 -18.71 -2.54
N LEU A 70 14.12 -17.94 -3.29
CA LEU A 70 13.78 -16.55 -3.02
C LEU A 70 12.47 -16.37 -2.25
N LYS A 71 11.66 -17.41 -2.12
CA LYS A 71 10.35 -17.32 -1.44
C LYS A 71 10.47 -16.96 0.04
N ALA A 72 11.50 -17.49 0.72
CA ALA A 72 11.77 -17.13 2.11
C ALA A 72 12.18 -15.65 2.25
N ASP A 73 13.03 -15.16 1.35
CA ASP A 73 13.45 -13.75 1.32
C ASP A 73 12.25 -12.83 1.06
N LEU A 74 11.37 -13.19 0.12
CA LEU A 74 10.14 -12.45 -0.16
C LEU A 74 9.24 -12.34 1.08
N LEU A 75 9.06 -13.45 1.80
CA LEU A 75 8.26 -13.47 3.03
C LEU A 75 8.90 -12.59 4.14
N ILE A 76 10.22 -12.68 4.31
CA ILE A 76 10.97 -11.84 5.28
C ILE A 76 10.79 -10.36 4.92
N THR A 77 10.99 -10.00 3.66
CA THR A 77 10.85 -8.62 3.18
C THR A 77 9.41 -8.11 3.36
N GLN A 78 8.40 -8.94 3.09
CA GLN A 78 7.00 -8.55 3.28
C GLN A 78 6.67 -8.29 4.75
N LYS A 79 7.15 -9.15 5.66
CA LYS A 79 6.97 -8.95 7.11
C LYS A 79 7.68 -7.69 7.61
N ALA A 80 8.90 -7.43 7.13
CA ALA A 80 9.65 -6.22 7.47
C ALA A 80 8.93 -4.95 7.00
N TRP A 81 8.35 -4.98 5.78
CA TRP A 81 7.55 -3.86 5.28
C TRP A 81 6.29 -3.62 6.12
N ILE A 82 5.55 -4.67 6.49
CA ILE A 82 4.37 -4.53 7.34
C ILE A 82 4.76 -3.83 8.65
N LYS A 83 5.82 -4.31 9.31
CA LYS A 83 6.28 -3.73 10.56
C LYS A 83 6.72 -2.27 10.40
N PHE A 84 7.48 -1.97 9.34
CA PHE A 84 7.87 -0.60 9.03
C PHE A 84 6.65 0.30 8.83
N LYS A 85 5.69 -0.10 7.99
CA LYS A 85 4.46 0.66 7.73
C LYS A 85 3.69 0.93 9.03
N ASP A 86 3.51 -0.08 9.87
CA ASP A 86 2.72 0.02 11.09
C ASP A 86 3.39 0.96 12.12
N VAL A 87 4.73 0.94 12.22
CA VAL A 87 5.48 1.83 13.11
C VAL A 87 5.54 3.25 12.57
N TYR A 88 5.84 3.41 11.28
CA TYR A 88 6.03 4.72 10.64
C TYR A 88 4.72 5.51 10.51
N CYS A 89 3.61 4.82 10.24
CA CYS A 89 2.29 5.43 10.11
C CYS A 89 1.46 5.39 11.41
N SER A 90 2.07 5.07 12.56
CA SER A 90 1.35 5.07 13.83
C SER A 90 0.76 6.45 14.13
N GLU A 91 -0.46 6.45 14.67
CA GLU A 91 -1.09 7.68 15.12
C GLU A 91 -0.33 8.27 16.31
N ASP A 92 -0.02 9.55 16.24
CA ASP A 92 0.56 10.30 17.35
C ASP A 92 -0.23 11.60 17.54
N GLU A 93 -1.25 11.55 18.41
CA GLU A 93 -2.07 12.70 18.77
C GLU A 93 -1.27 13.82 19.44
N ALA A 94 -0.18 13.49 20.12
CA ALA A 94 0.66 14.48 20.76
C ALA A 94 1.38 15.36 19.73
N THR A 95 1.73 14.79 18.58
CA THR A 95 2.44 15.49 17.50
C THR A 95 1.48 16.03 16.44
N ASN A 96 0.45 15.25 16.06
CA ASN A 96 -0.43 15.55 14.93
C ASN A 96 -1.83 16.04 15.32
N GLY A 97 -2.17 16.05 16.62
CA GLY A 97 -3.43 16.54 17.12
C GLY A 97 -4.66 15.82 16.50
N LYS A 98 -5.71 16.58 16.20
CA LYS A 98 -6.97 16.03 15.65
C LYS A 98 -6.84 15.49 14.22
N GLU A 99 -5.75 15.77 13.53
CA GLU A 99 -5.47 15.28 12.18
C GLU A 99 -4.71 13.95 12.16
N ALA A 100 -4.25 13.46 13.33
CA ALA A 100 -3.52 12.21 13.44
C ALA A 100 -4.17 11.03 12.69
N PRO A 101 -5.49 10.77 12.81
CA PRO A 101 -6.13 9.68 12.07
C PRO A 101 -6.08 9.87 10.54
N ILE A 102 -6.18 11.13 10.06
CA ILE A 102 -6.09 11.42 8.62
C ILE A 102 -4.66 11.17 8.13
N ASN A 103 -3.67 11.70 8.86
CA ASN A 103 -2.27 11.54 8.51
C ASN A 103 -1.86 10.06 8.50
N SER A 104 -2.29 9.30 9.51
CA SER A 104 -2.02 7.87 9.60
C SER A 104 -2.59 7.09 8.40
N ILE A 105 -3.87 7.30 8.03
CA ILE A 105 -4.48 6.57 6.92
C ILE A 105 -3.88 6.97 5.56
N VAL A 106 -3.53 8.25 5.37
CA VAL A 106 -2.85 8.73 4.16
C VAL A 106 -1.46 8.10 4.06
N CYS A 107 -0.69 8.11 5.15
CA CYS A 107 0.61 7.45 5.24
C CYS A 107 0.52 5.96 4.87
N MET A 108 -0.42 5.21 5.48
CA MET A 108 -0.63 3.79 5.17
C MET A 108 -0.93 3.54 3.69
N LYS A 109 -1.78 4.38 3.08
CA LYS A 109 -2.12 4.31 1.65
C LYS A 109 -0.89 4.50 0.77
N GLU A 110 -0.07 5.50 1.06
CA GLU A 110 1.10 5.81 0.25
C GLU A 110 2.22 4.80 0.42
N LEU A 111 2.48 4.32 1.65
CA LEU A 111 3.44 3.22 1.87
C LEU A 111 2.98 1.91 1.24
N THR A 112 1.66 1.67 1.15
CA THR A 112 1.12 0.50 0.44
C THR A 112 1.34 0.65 -1.07
N SER A 113 1.16 1.86 -1.63
CA SER A 113 1.46 2.16 -3.03
C SER A 113 2.95 2.03 -3.35
N PHE A 114 3.81 2.50 -2.45
CA PHE A 114 5.25 2.34 -2.56
C PHE A 114 5.65 0.86 -2.59
N ARG A 115 5.12 0.04 -1.65
CA ARG A 115 5.38 -1.40 -1.65
C ARG A 115 4.89 -2.10 -2.91
N LEU A 116 3.72 -1.72 -3.40
CA LEU A 116 3.19 -2.24 -4.67
C LEU A 116 4.17 -2.01 -5.81
N SER A 117 4.75 -0.81 -5.91
CA SER A 117 5.77 -0.48 -6.92
C SER A 117 7.01 -1.37 -6.82
N GLU A 118 7.49 -1.63 -5.59
CA GLU A 118 8.61 -2.55 -5.36
C GLU A 118 8.28 -4.00 -5.73
N LEU A 119 7.07 -4.49 -5.44
CA LEU A 119 6.64 -5.83 -5.86
C LEU A 119 6.55 -5.96 -7.39
N VAL A 120 6.05 -4.92 -8.07
CA VAL A 120 6.01 -4.89 -9.54
C VAL A 120 7.43 -4.90 -10.11
N TYR A 121 8.34 -4.11 -9.53
CA TYR A 121 9.76 -4.14 -9.93
C TYR A 121 10.39 -5.53 -9.72
N LEU A 122 10.22 -6.13 -8.55
CA LEU A 122 10.72 -7.48 -8.28
C LEU A 122 10.18 -8.52 -9.26
N ARG A 123 8.95 -8.35 -9.74
CA ARG A 123 8.34 -9.31 -10.68
C ARG A 123 8.76 -9.08 -12.13
N THR A 124 8.91 -7.83 -12.55
CA THR A 124 9.07 -7.47 -13.98
C THR A 124 10.47 -7.03 -14.37
N GLY A 125 11.31 -6.67 -13.40
CA GLY A 125 12.59 -5.99 -13.63
C GLY A 125 12.44 -4.54 -14.13
N VAL A 126 11.20 -4.05 -14.25
CA VAL A 126 10.92 -2.68 -14.72
C VAL A 126 10.79 -1.75 -13.53
N ILE A 127 11.66 -0.77 -13.47
CA ILE A 127 11.67 0.25 -12.43
C ILE A 127 11.20 1.59 -13.02
N GLY A 128 10.54 2.42 -12.19
CA GLY A 128 10.22 3.79 -12.57
C GLY A 128 11.49 4.61 -12.81
N ASP A 129 11.48 5.48 -13.80
CA ASP A 129 12.65 6.25 -14.26
C ASP A 129 12.97 7.47 -13.39
N GLY A 130 12.10 7.85 -12.45
CA GLY A 130 12.19 9.09 -11.69
C GLY A 130 13.52 9.27 -10.97
N PHE A 131 13.94 8.27 -10.19
CA PHE A 131 15.21 8.31 -9.46
C PHE A 131 16.43 8.42 -10.41
N TYR A 132 16.55 7.54 -11.37
CA TYR A 132 17.68 7.52 -12.29
C TYR A 132 17.72 8.74 -13.20
N LYS A 133 16.55 9.28 -13.54
CA LYS A 133 16.46 10.54 -14.28
C LYS A 133 16.94 11.71 -13.43
N ALA A 134 16.57 11.80 -12.16
CA ALA A 134 17.06 12.81 -11.24
C ALA A 134 18.60 12.73 -11.06
N VAL A 135 19.13 11.53 -10.83
CA VAL A 135 20.59 11.29 -10.75
C VAL A 135 21.30 11.74 -12.03
N SER A 136 20.78 11.39 -13.21
CA SER A 136 21.35 11.79 -14.49
C SER A 136 21.37 13.31 -14.66
N ILE A 137 20.30 14.00 -14.25
CA ILE A 137 20.24 15.47 -14.31
C ILE A 137 21.29 16.09 -13.37
N VAL A 138 21.38 15.64 -12.12
CA VAL A 138 22.35 16.15 -11.15
C VAL A 138 23.77 15.90 -11.65
N ASN A 139 24.11 14.67 -12.05
CA ASN A 139 25.42 14.32 -12.57
C ASN A 139 25.81 15.14 -13.82
N SER A 140 24.85 15.42 -14.71
CA SER A 140 25.12 16.22 -15.93
C SER A 140 25.22 17.74 -15.68
N LYS A 141 24.62 18.24 -14.60
CA LYS A 141 24.56 19.68 -14.28
C LYS A 141 25.59 20.10 -13.24
N THR A 142 26.19 19.15 -12.52
CA THR A 142 27.11 19.43 -11.40
C THR A 142 28.48 18.84 -11.73
N ALA A 143 29.39 19.67 -12.31
CA ALA A 143 30.70 19.23 -12.73
C ALA A 143 31.61 18.72 -11.58
N SER A 144 31.25 18.98 -10.32
CA SER A 144 32.01 18.59 -9.13
C SER A 144 31.54 17.25 -8.51
N MET A 145 30.48 16.65 -9.03
CA MET A 145 29.93 15.38 -8.49
C MET A 145 30.17 14.26 -9.52
N ASP A 146 30.70 13.14 -9.05
CA ASP A 146 30.68 11.91 -9.83
C ASP A 146 29.29 11.25 -9.76
N TYR A 147 29.12 10.11 -10.43
CA TYR A 147 27.82 9.44 -10.49
C TYR A 147 27.35 8.91 -9.11
N GLU A 148 28.25 8.38 -8.30
CA GLU A 148 27.87 7.82 -6.98
C GLU A 148 27.56 8.95 -5.99
N GLU A 149 28.27 10.08 -6.07
CA GLU A 149 27.96 11.31 -5.31
C GLU A 149 26.58 11.87 -5.72
N ALA A 150 26.26 11.88 -7.02
CA ALA A 150 24.94 12.29 -7.50
C ALA A 150 23.83 11.33 -7.01
N VAL A 151 24.11 10.03 -6.92
CA VAL A 151 23.18 9.03 -6.33
C VAL A 151 22.88 9.37 -4.88
N GLN A 152 23.89 9.65 -4.07
CA GLN A 152 23.72 9.98 -2.65
C GLN A 152 23.01 11.34 -2.47
N TYR A 153 23.35 12.32 -3.28
CA TYR A 153 22.69 13.63 -3.25
C TYR A 153 21.19 13.56 -3.54
N VAL A 154 20.81 12.82 -4.59
CA VAL A 154 19.39 12.66 -4.97
C VAL A 154 18.62 11.84 -3.94
N ALA A 155 19.26 10.86 -3.31
CA ALA A 155 18.63 10.03 -2.29
C ALA A 155 18.25 10.79 -1.01
N GLY A 156 18.93 11.91 -0.73
CA GLY A 156 18.82 12.62 0.55
C GLY A 156 19.45 11.86 1.72
N GLY A 157 19.52 12.52 2.86
CA GLY A 157 20.19 12.01 4.06
C GLY A 157 19.26 11.62 5.22
N GLU A 158 17.95 11.65 5.02
CA GLU A 158 16.99 11.41 6.10
C GLU A 158 16.97 9.94 6.56
N SER A 159 16.83 9.76 7.88
CA SER A 159 16.66 8.44 8.50
C SER A 159 15.18 8.21 8.80
N PHE A 160 14.64 7.09 8.35
CA PHE A 160 13.26 6.67 8.62
C PHE A 160 13.18 5.63 9.75
N GLY A 161 14.24 5.52 10.55
CA GLY A 161 14.31 4.64 11.72
C GLY A 161 14.68 3.20 11.40
N HIS A 162 14.80 2.40 12.48
CA HIS A 162 15.30 1.02 12.42
C HIS A 162 14.46 0.10 11.51
N GLU A 163 13.14 0.22 11.56
CA GLU A 163 12.25 -0.68 10.78
C GLU A 163 12.37 -0.42 9.28
N TRP A 164 12.67 0.83 8.90
CA TRP A 164 13.00 1.16 7.51
C TRP A 164 14.30 0.48 7.07
N GLU A 165 15.33 0.53 7.90
CA GLU A 165 16.62 -0.09 7.57
C GLU A 165 16.48 -1.60 7.39
N VAL A 166 15.72 -2.27 8.24
CA VAL A 166 15.43 -3.71 8.13
C VAL A 166 14.68 -4.02 6.85
N TYR A 167 13.63 -3.24 6.53
CA TYR A 167 12.83 -3.45 5.33
C TYR A 167 13.63 -3.16 4.06
N SER A 168 14.27 -2.00 3.97
CA SER A 168 14.98 -1.58 2.75
C SER A 168 16.18 -2.49 2.47
N ASN A 169 16.93 -2.88 3.49
CA ASN A 169 18.03 -3.84 3.33
C ASN A 169 17.53 -5.21 2.85
N SER A 170 16.44 -5.74 3.43
CA SER A 170 15.85 -7.02 2.98
C SER A 170 15.40 -6.95 1.53
N ASN A 171 14.74 -5.86 1.13
CA ASN A 171 14.30 -5.65 -0.25
C ASN A 171 15.48 -5.53 -1.22
N CYS A 172 16.52 -4.78 -0.85
CA CYS A 172 17.70 -4.59 -1.68
C CYS A 172 18.57 -5.85 -1.80
N MET A 173 18.56 -6.72 -0.80
CA MET A 173 19.14 -8.05 -0.92
C MET A 173 18.41 -8.91 -1.96
N MET A 174 17.09 -8.82 -2.04
CA MET A 174 16.31 -9.48 -3.09
C MET A 174 16.62 -8.92 -4.48
N THR A 175 16.62 -7.59 -4.66
CA THR A 175 16.92 -6.98 -5.97
C THR A 175 18.34 -7.29 -6.44
N LYS A 176 19.30 -7.36 -5.51
CA LYS A 176 20.64 -7.81 -5.81
C LYS A 176 20.68 -9.25 -6.31
N LYS A 177 19.95 -10.17 -5.65
CA LYS A 177 19.89 -11.59 -6.06
C LYS A 177 19.21 -11.76 -7.42
N MET A 178 18.15 -11.01 -7.68
CA MET A 178 17.34 -11.15 -8.89
C MET A 178 17.93 -10.42 -10.09
N TYR A 179 18.47 -9.21 -9.88
CA TYR A 179 18.84 -8.30 -10.95
C TYR A 179 20.28 -7.77 -10.87
N GLY A 180 21.03 -8.15 -9.84
CA GLY A 180 22.39 -7.63 -9.65
C GLY A 180 22.45 -6.16 -9.23
N GLU A 181 21.32 -5.54 -8.80
CA GLU A 181 21.30 -4.16 -8.33
C GLU A 181 22.26 -3.99 -7.14
N LYS A 182 23.13 -2.98 -7.16
CA LYS A 182 24.00 -2.67 -6.02
C LYS A 182 23.14 -2.25 -4.82
N ILE A 183 23.44 -2.77 -3.63
CA ILE A 183 22.66 -2.50 -2.41
C ILE A 183 22.56 -0.99 -2.14
N ASP A 184 23.68 -0.26 -2.18
CA ASP A 184 23.71 1.17 -1.91
C ASP A 184 22.82 1.95 -2.90
N ARG A 185 22.84 1.56 -4.16
CA ARG A 185 21.99 2.17 -5.19
C ARG A 185 20.52 1.86 -4.99
N CYS A 186 20.17 0.63 -4.63
CA CYS A 186 18.83 0.24 -4.28
C CYS A 186 18.32 1.02 -3.05
N MET A 187 19.12 1.10 -1.99
CA MET A 187 18.78 1.87 -0.78
C MET A 187 18.53 3.35 -1.10
N SER A 188 19.38 3.95 -1.91
CA SER A 188 19.24 5.33 -2.36
C SER A 188 17.96 5.54 -3.17
N ARG A 189 17.66 4.62 -4.10
CA ARG A 189 16.43 4.64 -4.89
C ARG A 189 15.18 4.50 -4.02
N MET A 190 15.17 3.56 -3.10
CA MET A 190 14.04 3.35 -2.20
C MET A 190 13.81 4.57 -1.29
N ARG A 191 14.90 5.18 -0.80
CA ARG A 191 14.83 6.41 0.01
C ARG A 191 14.25 7.58 -0.78
N PHE A 192 14.64 7.75 -2.02
CA PHE A 192 14.09 8.78 -2.91
C PHE A 192 12.61 8.61 -3.19
N GLN A 193 12.13 7.37 -3.25
CA GLN A 193 10.75 7.04 -3.62
C GLN A 193 9.80 6.97 -2.43
N ILE A 194 10.32 6.92 -1.20
CA ILE A 194 9.46 6.83 -0.01
C ILE A 194 8.71 8.16 0.17
N PRO A 195 7.40 8.11 0.45
CA PRO A 195 6.64 9.31 0.79
C PRO A 195 7.15 9.92 2.09
N ILE A 196 7.37 11.23 2.10
CA ILE A 196 7.78 12.01 3.29
C ILE A 196 6.56 12.75 3.81
N TYR A 197 6.29 12.65 5.11
CA TYR A 197 5.19 13.31 5.83
C TYR A 197 5.70 14.30 6.85
#